data_bb98ef95cdd294220418d8c0c8b01c96
#
_entry.id   bb98ef95cdd294220418d8c0c8b01c96
#
_cell.length_a   1.000
_cell.length_b   1.000
_cell.length_c   1.000
_cell.angle_alpha   90.00
_cell.angle_beta   90.00
_cell.angle_gamma   90.00
#
_symmetry.space_group_name_H-M   'P 1'
#
loop_
_entity.id
_entity.type
_entity.pdbx_description
1 polymer ?
#
loop_
_entity_poly.entity_id
_entity_poly.type
_entity_poly.pdbx_seq_one_letter_code
_entity_poly.pdbx_strand_id
1 'polypeptide(L)'
;RRQRQMCIRDRKQRGLLEDTLVVWGGEFGRTNYCQGNLTDTNYGRDHHPRSFTIFMAGAGVKPGFSYGETDDIGYNIVKDPVHVHDLQATILNQFGIDHTKMIYKHQGRRFRLTDVHGEVNKNLLI
;
A
#
# COMPACT_ATOMS: atom_id res chain seq x y z
N ARG A 1 4.66 2.71 15.83
CA ARG A 1 4.96 1.28 16.11
C ARG A 1 3.95 0.65 17.08
N ARG A 2 3.72 1.22 18.28
CA ARG A 2 2.86 0.61 19.33
C ARG A 2 1.44 0.34 18.87
N GLN A 3 0.75 1.29 18.24
CA GLN A 3 -0.64 1.11 17.79
C GLN A 3 -0.79 -0.02 16.77
N ARG A 4 0.08 -0.10 15.76
CA ARG A 4 0.06 -1.17 14.77
C ARG A 4 0.23 -2.55 15.40
N GLN A 5 1.24 -2.70 16.27
CA GLN A 5 1.48 -3.95 16.98
C GLN A 5 0.32 -4.33 17.91
N MET A 6 -0.28 -3.33 18.56
CA MET A 6 -1.44 -3.53 19.44
C MET A 6 -2.66 -4.02 18.65
N CYS A 7 -2.97 -3.40 17.51
CA CYS A 7 -4.08 -3.82 16.65
C CYS A 7 -3.89 -5.25 16.14
N ILE A 8 -2.70 -5.59 15.60
CA ILE A 8 -2.41 -6.93 15.09
C ILE A 8 -2.49 -7.98 16.21
N ARG A 9 -1.88 -7.70 17.37
CA ARG A 9 -1.89 -8.59 18.52
C ARG A 9 -3.31 -8.82 19.05
N ASP A 10 -4.09 -7.75 19.21
CA ASP A 10 -5.48 -7.84 19.65
C ASP A 10 -6.33 -8.68 18.68
N ARG A 11 -6.23 -8.43 17.38
CA ARG A 11 -6.96 -9.22 16.37
C ARG A 11 -6.54 -10.68 16.36
N LYS A 12 -5.24 -10.96 16.48
CA LYS A 12 -4.71 -12.34 16.58
C LYS A 12 -5.22 -13.04 17.82
N GLN A 13 -5.18 -12.39 18.99
CA GLN A 13 -5.65 -12.96 20.25
C GLN A 13 -7.15 -13.27 20.27
N ARG A 14 -7.93 -12.49 19.52
CA ARG A 14 -9.38 -12.68 19.37
C ARG A 14 -9.77 -13.60 18.22
N GLY A 15 -8.82 -14.15 17.46
CA GLY A 15 -9.10 -14.96 16.27
C GLY A 15 -9.66 -14.16 15.08
N LEU A 16 -9.53 -12.83 15.09
CA LEU A 16 -10.11 -11.94 14.07
C LEU A 16 -9.13 -11.54 12.97
N LEU A 17 -7.85 -11.91 13.09
CA LEU A 17 -6.83 -11.47 12.13
C LEU A 17 -7.02 -12.10 10.75
N GLU A 18 -7.60 -13.29 10.68
CA GLU A 18 -7.89 -13.98 9.41
C GLU A 18 -8.94 -13.23 8.59
N ASP A 19 -9.89 -12.56 9.27
CA ASP A 19 -10.96 -11.78 8.64
C ASP A 19 -10.70 -10.26 8.65
N THR A 20 -9.53 -9.84 9.12
CA THR A 20 -9.19 -8.41 9.24
C THR A 20 -7.93 -8.07 8.49
N LEU A 21 -8.02 -7.23 7.46
CA LEU A 21 -6.86 -6.64 6.80
C LEU A 21 -6.41 -5.39 7.54
N VAL A 22 -5.19 -5.41 8.04
CA VAL A 22 -4.52 -4.23 8.60
C VAL A 22 -3.57 -3.65 7.57
N VAL A 23 -3.82 -2.43 7.13
CA VAL A 23 -2.96 -1.69 6.20
C VAL A 23 -2.37 -0.48 6.92
N TRP A 24 -1.08 -0.26 6.77
CA TRP A 24 -0.39 0.90 7.31
C TRP A 24 0.63 1.44 6.30
N GLY A 25 0.61 2.75 6.10
CA GLY A 25 1.53 3.44 5.21
C GLY A 25 1.44 4.95 5.38
N GLY A 26 2.33 5.67 4.71
CA GLY A 26 2.21 7.10 4.46
C GLY A 26 1.48 7.34 3.13
N GLU A 27 1.10 8.58 2.90
CA GLU A 27 0.51 9.01 1.63
C GLU A 27 1.51 8.94 0.46
N PHE A 28 2.79 9.24 0.77
CA PHE A 28 3.94 9.16 -0.13
C PHE A 28 5.19 8.66 0.60
N GLY A 29 6.21 8.31 -0.17
CA GLY A 29 7.58 8.24 0.31
C GLY A 29 8.18 9.62 0.55
N ARG A 30 9.46 9.63 0.91
CA ARG A 30 10.23 10.85 1.09
C ARG A 30 11.51 10.77 0.28
N THR A 31 11.86 11.89 -0.36
CA THR A 31 13.12 12.01 -1.10
C THR A 31 14.32 11.88 -0.17
N ASN A 32 15.47 11.59 -0.73
CA ASN A 32 16.76 11.61 -0.02
C ASN A 32 17.41 13.00 0.06
N TYR A 33 16.72 14.03 -0.43
CA TYR A 33 17.12 15.43 -0.37
C TYR A 33 16.07 16.28 0.36
N CYS A 34 16.47 17.48 0.79
CA CYS A 34 15.61 18.44 1.47
C CYS A 34 14.63 19.11 0.51
N GLN A 35 13.43 19.38 0.98
CA GLN A 35 12.48 20.25 0.29
C GLN A 35 12.93 21.71 0.43
N GLY A 36 13.38 22.29 -0.67
CA GLY A 36 13.97 23.64 -0.69
C GLY A 36 15.41 23.66 -0.18
N ASN A 37 15.86 24.79 0.34
CA ASN A 37 17.22 24.95 0.83
C ASN A 37 17.41 24.27 2.18
N LEU A 38 18.45 23.46 2.29
CA LEU A 38 18.86 22.82 3.55
C LEU A 38 19.46 23.88 4.48
N THR A 39 18.88 23.99 5.68
CA THR A 39 19.40 24.86 6.76
C THR A 39 19.30 24.12 8.10
N ASP A 40 19.84 24.70 9.17
CA ASP A 40 19.76 24.13 10.52
C ASP A 40 18.31 23.95 11.02
N THR A 41 17.37 24.70 10.48
CA THR A 41 15.94 24.67 10.85
C THR A 41 15.04 24.10 9.77
N ASN A 42 15.54 23.96 8.54
CA ASN A 42 14.79 23.38 7.40
C ASN A 42 15.56 22.19 6.83
N TYR A 43 15.20 20.98 7.28
CA TYR A 43 15.81 19.72 6.87
C TYR A 43 14.76 18.65 6.52
N GLY A 44 13.48 19.05 6.32
CA GLY A 44 12.40 18.17 5.91
C GLY A 44 12.61 17.65 4.49
N ARG A 45 12.46 16.34 4.30
CA ARG A 45 12.53 15.71 2.97
C ARG A 45 11.23 15.92 2.21
N ASP A 46 11.35 16.06 0.88
CA ASP A 46 10.20 16.25 0.00
C ASP A 46 9.36 14.99 -0.17
N HIS A 47 8.14 15.14 -0.68
CA HIS A 47 7.27 14.04 -1.07
C HIS A 47 7.86 13.26 -2.24
N HIS A 48 7.79 11.94 -2.18
CA HIS A 48 8.30 11.07 -3.23
C HIS A 48 7.28 9.98 -3.59
N PRO A 49 6.42 10.22 -4.59
CA PRO A 49 5.34 9.28 -4.93
C PRO A 49 5.82 8.00 -5.63
N ARG A 50 7.06 7.99 -6.16
CA ARG A 50 7.57 6.86 -6.95
C ARG A 50 8.05 5.68 -6.10
N SER A 51 8.43 5.91 -4.85
CA SER A 51 9.01 4.88 -4.00
C SER A 51 8.60 5.05 -2.55
N PHE A 52 7.83 4.11 -2.02
CA PHE A 52 7.45 4.07 -0.61
C PHE A 52 7.00 2.67 -0.21
N THR A 53 6.95 2.41 1.09
CA THR A 53 6.61 1.10 1.64
C THR A 53 5.23 1.13 2.28
N ILE A 54 4.41 0.14 1.97
CA ILE A 54 3.15 -0.16 2.64
C ILE A 54 3.33 -1.44 3.44
N PHE A 55 2.80 -1.47 4.65
CA PHE A 55 2.73 -2.67 5.47
C PHE A 55 1.30 -3.21 5.48
N MET A 56 1.18 -4.52 5.30
CA MET A 56 -0.10 -5.22 5.35
C MET A 56 0.00 -6.43 6.29
N ALA A 57 -1.10 -6.77 6.97
CA ALA A 57 -1.18 -7.97 7.80
C ALA A 57 -2.64 -8.47 7.90
N GLY A 58 -2.80 -9.78 7.97
CA GLY A 58 -4.10 -10.45 8.09
C GLY A 58 -4.83 -10.65 6.76
N ALA A 59 -6.05 -11.14 6.82
CA ALA A 59 -6.96 -11.37 5.69
C ALA A 59 -6.28 -12.06 4.48
N GLY A 60 -5.51 -13.13 4.69
CA GLY A 60 -4.87 -13.88 3.61
C GLY A 60 -3.62 -13.23 3.00
N VAL A 61 -3.08 -12.16 3.60
CA VAL A 61 -1.77 -11.62 3.21
C VAL A 61 -0.66 -12.53 3.75
N LYS A 62 0.35 -12.84 2.91
CA LYS A 62 1.51 -13.65 3.30
C LYS A 62 2.24 -13.03 4.49
N PRO A 63 2.43 -13.75 5.61
CA PRO A 63 3.15 -13.24 6.77
C PRO A 63 4.66 -13.31 6.59
N GLY A 64 5.40 -12.39 7.25
CA GLY A 64 6.87 -12.42 7.31
C GLY A 64 7.57 -12.28 5.97
N PHE A 65 6.96 -11.55 5.04
CA PHE A 65 7.35 -11.46 3.65
C PHE A 65 7.58 -10.00 3.25
N SER A 66 8.61 -9.75 2.47
CA SER A 66 8.85 -8.47 1.83
C SER A 66 8.77 -8.64 0.33
N TYR A 67 8.09 -7.71 -0.35
CA TYR A 67 7.88 -7.72 -1.78
C TYR A 67 8.28 -6.38 -2.38
N GLY A 68 9.05 -6.42 -3.46
CA GLY A 68 9.65 -5.25 -4.06
C GLY A 68 10.93 -4.78 -3.36
N GLU A 69 11.80 -4.17 -4.13
CA GLU A 69 13.08 -3.64 -3.65
C GLU A 69 13.30 -2.24 -4.24
N THR A 70 13.92 -1.37 -3.44
CA THR A 70 14.39 -0.06 -3.88
C THR A 70 15.88 -0.08 -4.16
N ASP A 71 16.38 0.93 -4.88
CA ASP A 71 17.80 1.21 -4.95
C ASP A 71 18.38 1.56 -3.56
N ASP A 72 19.71 1.63 -3.45
CA ASP A 72 20.44 1.83 -2.19
C ASP A 72 20.06 3.12 -1.46
N ILE A 73 19.57 4.12 -2.19
CA ILE A 73 19.16 5.41 -1.63
C ILE A 73 17.63 5.53 -1.45
N GLY A 74 16.86 4.47 -1.79
CA GLY A 74 15.41 4.45 -1.66
C GLY A 74 14.67 5.40 -2.62
N TYR A 75 15.29 5.74 -3.75
CA TYR A 75 14.72 6.70 -4.69
C TYR A 75 13.92 6.05 -5.81
N ASN A 76 14.38 4.91 -6.35
CA ASN A 76 13.65 4.16 -7.37
C ASN A 76 13.31 2.77 -6.88
N ILE A 77 12.21 2.21 -7.41
CA ILE A 77 11.91 0.79 -7.28
C ILE A 77 12.69 0.06 -8.39
N VAL A 78 13.51 -0.93 -7.99
CA VAL A 78 14.37 -1.69 -8.92
C VAL A 78 13.88 -3.11 -9.15
N LYS A 79 12.96 -3.60 -8.30
CA LYS A 79 12.41 -4.95 -8.43
C LYS A 79 10.98 -5.02 -7.92
N ASP A 80 10.15 -5.83 -8.59
CA ASP A 80 8.77 -6.15 -8.23
C ASP A 80 7.94 -4.92 -7.82
N PRO A 81 7.77 -3.92 -8.71
CA PRO A 81 7.00 -2.73 -8.40
C PRO A 81 5.52 -3.08 -8.17
N VAL A 82 4.89 -2.39 -7.22
CA VAL A 82 3.44 -2.46 -7.01
C VAL A 82 2.85 -1.07 -7.24
N HIS A 83 2.06 -0.93 -8.29
CA HIS A 83 1.35 0.32 -8.55
C HIS A 83 0.20 0.51 -7.56
N VAL A 84 -0.17 1.76 -7.28
CA VAL A 84 -1.29 2.06 -6.35
C VAL A 84 -2.60 1.42 -6.79
N HIS A 85 -2.86 1.32 -8.10
CA HIS A 85 -4.04 0.64 -8.63
C HIS A 85 -4.00 -0.87 -8.36
N ASP A 86 -2.83 -1.52 -8.40
CA ASP A 86 -2.66 -2.94 -8.10
C ASP A 86 -2.84 -3.21 -6.60
N LEU A 87 -2.34 -2.30 -5.75
CA LEU A 87 -2.61 -2.34 -4.32
C LEU A 87 -4.11 -2.26 -4.03
N GLN A 88 -4.83 -1.32 -4.65
CA GLN A 88 -6.27 -1.17 -4.47
C GLN A 88 -7.05 -2.37 -5.02
N ALA A 89 -6.67 -2.89 -6.20
CA ALA A 89 -7.27 -4.10 -6.76
C ALA A 89 -7.06 -5.30 -5.82
N THR A 90 -5.86 -5.42 -5.22
CA THR A 90 -5.54 -6.49 -4.27
C THR A 90 -6.35 -6.36 -2.98
N ILE A 91 -6.51 -5.15 -2.44
CA ILE A 91 -7.36 -4.89 -1.28
C ILE A 91 -8.82 -5.23 -1.57
N LEU A 92 -9.37 -4.79 -2.71
CA LEU A 92 -10.74 -5.12 -3.11
C LEU A 92 -10.96 -6.63 -3.25
N ASN A 93 -9.97 -7.33 -3.81
CA ASN A 93 -10.01 -8.79 -3.91
C ASN A 93 -10.12 -9.47 -2.52
N GLN A 94 -9.47 -8.93 -1.49
CA GLN A 94 -9.57 -9.47 -0.12
C GLN A 94 -10.98 -9.27 0.49
N PHE A 95 -11.75 -8.31 0.02
CA PHE A 95 -13.17 -8.16 0.33
C PHE A 95 -14.09 -9.03 -0.54
N GLY A 96 -13.55 -9.88 -1.41
CA GLY A 96 -14.33 -10.67 -2.36
C GLY A 96 -14.92 -9.83 -3.51
N ILE A 97 -14.41 -8.63 -3.72
CA ILE A 97 -14.91 -7.71 -4.74
C ILE A 97 -14.04 -7.81 -6.00
N ASP A 98 -14.66 -8.17 -7.11
CA ASP A 98 -14.06 -8.04 -8.43
C ASP A 98 -14.02 -6.57 -8.83
N HIS A 99 -12.85 -5.94 -8.70
CA HIS A 99 -12.66 -4.52 -9.00
C HIS A 99 -13.02 -4.15 -10.45
N THR A 100 -12.97 -5.10 -11.39
CA THR A 100 -13.29 -4.84 -12.80
C THR A 100 -14.79 -4.69 -13.02
N LYS A 101 -15.61 -5.25 -12.11
CA LYS A 101 -17.08 -5.18 -12.14
C LYS A 101 -17.64 -4.08 -11.24
N MET A 102 -16.82 -3.54 -10.32
CA MET A 102 -17.25 -2.47 -9.44
C MET A 102 -17.24 -1.13 -10.17
N ILE A 103 -18.41 -0.73 -10.65
CA ILE A 103 -18.59 0.43 -11.52
C ILE A 103 -19.48 1.46 -10.83
N TYR A 104 -19.07 2.72 -10.86
CA TYR A 104 -19.93 3.84 -10.50
C TYR A 104 -20.20 4.74 -11.72
N LYS A 105 -21.35 5.38 -11.74
CA LYS A 105 -21.75 6.29 -12.80
C LYS A 105 -21.61 7.73 -12.34
N HIS A 106 -20.85 8.52 -13.09
CA HIS A 106 -20.68 9.94 -12.87
C HIS A 106 -20.81 10.70 -14.19
N GLN A 107 -21.64 11.74 -14.22
CA GLN A 107 -21.91 12.56 -15.43
C GLN A 107 -22.17 11.74 -16.70
N GLY A 108 -22.98 10.67 -16.58
CA GLY A 108 -23.33 9.80 -17.71
C GLY A 108 -22.29 8.75 -18.08
N ARG A 109 -21.05 8.85 -17.61
CA ARG A 109 -19.97 7.89 -17.87
C ARG A 109 -19.86 6.85 -16.74
N ARG A 110 -19.47 5.63 -17.10
CA ARG A 110 -19.22 4.53 -16.16
C ARG A 110 -17.72 4.45 -15.89
N PHE A 111 -17.34 4.45 -14.61
CA PHE A 111 -15.95 4.35 -14.15
C PHE A 111 -15.81 3.12 -13.26
N ARG A 112 -14.71 2.38 -13.40
CA ARG A 112 -14.28 1.41 -12.39
C ARG A 112 -13.56 2.14 -11.26
N LEU A 113 -13.55 1.60 -10.04
CA LEU A 113 -12.80 2.19 -8.91
C LEU A 113 -11.28 2.23 -9.15
N THR A 114 -10.76 1.26 -9.91
CA THR A 114 -9.34 1.18 -10.27
C THR A 114 -9.05 1.79 -11.66
N ASP A 115 -10.00 2.52 -12.23
CA ASP A 115 -9.96 3.06 -13.59
C ASP A 115 -9.69 1.95 -14.63
N VAL A 116 -8.82 2.20 -15.59
CA VAL A 116 -8.43 1.22 -16.63
C VAL A 116 -7.29 0.29 -16.20
N HIS A 117 -6.71 0.55 -15.05
CA HIS A 117 -5.55 -0.15 -14.49
C HIS A 117 -5.96 -1.08 -13.32
N GLY A 118 -4.99 -1.64 -12.67
CA GLY A 118 -5.10 -2.46 -11.48
C GLY A 118 -5.16 -3.95 -11.79
N GLU A 119 -4.17 -4.65 -11.29
CA GLU A 119 -4.08 -6.10 -11.29
C GLU A 119 -3.94 -6.62 -9.86
N VAL A 120 -4.66 -7.69 -9.54
CA VAL A 120 -4.52 -8.34 -8.22
C VAL A 120 -3.15 -8.95 -8.11
N ASN A 121 -2.34 -8.47 -7.17
CA ASN A 121 -1.01 -9.02 -6.94
C ASN A 121 -1.08 -10.29 -6.07
N LYS A 122 -1.20 -11.44 -6.75
CA LYS A 122 -1.29 -12.76 -6.11
C LYS A 122 -0.02 -13.14 -5.33
N ASN A 123 1.13 -12.52 -5.62
CA ASN A 123 2.36 -12.80 -4.89
C ASN A 123 2.30 -12.35 -3.43
N LEU A 124 1.44 -11.40 -3.10
CA LEU A 124 1.22 -10.91 -1.75
C LEU A 124 0.25 -11.78 -0.93
N LEU A 125 -0.46 -12.71 -1.57
CA LEU A 125 -1.55 -13.48 -0.98
C LEU A 125 -1.16 -14.94 -0.75
N ILE A 126 -1.82 -15.57 0.25
CA ILE A 126 -1.69 -17.00 0.57
C ILE A 126 -2.39 -17.84 -0.49
#